data_d6f96329683080dd9759bae791bc1bab
#
_entry.id   d6f96329683080dd9759bae791bc1bab
#
_cell.length_a   1.000
_cell.length_b   1.000
_cell.length_c   1.000
_cell.angle_alpha   90.00
_cell.angle_beta   90.00
_cell.angle_gamma   90.00
#
_symmetry.space_group_name_H-M   'P 1'
#
loop_
_entity.id
_entity.type
_entity.pdbx_description
1 polymer ?
#
loop_
_entity_poly.entity_id
_entity_poly.type
_entity_poly.pdbx_seq_one_letter_code
_entity_poly.pdbx_strand_id
1 'polypeptide(L)'
;MLDINKVRADFPILSRTVNGKPLVYFDNGATSQKPQIVIDAISKYYQEINANIHRGVHTLSQLATDAYEISRGKIQNHINAKFAHEVIFTSGTTHGINAITNGFASLLKSGDEVLVSALEHHSNIVPWQMLCEKTGAVLKVIPMDENGELIMAEYDKLLSDKTKIVTVNHISNALGTVNPIKYMIDKAHEFGAAILIDGAQAVPHLKPNVQALDCDFYVFSGHKMCGPTGVGILYGKEAWLNKLPPYQGGGEMIKEVTFEKTTYADLPHKFEAGTPDIAGGIVLGTAVDYMNSVGFDNIQQQELELLEYATKRLLEIEGLKIYGTAKEKASVVSFNIEGIHPYDIGTIVDKLGIAVRTGHHCAQPIMNFFDIPGTIRASFSFYNTKEEIDVMVEAVKKAQMMLA
;
A
#
# COMPACT_ATOMS: atom_id res chain seq x y z
N MET A 1 2.02 -19.50 18.13
CA MET A 1 2.85 -18.32 18.47
C MET A 1 4.04 -18.31 17.53
N LEU A 2 4.32 -17.17 16.88
CA LEU A 2 5.39 -17.01 15.91
C LEU A 2 6.77 -17.18 16.61
N ASP A 3 7.66 -18.00 16.03
CA ASP A 3 9.07 -18.01 16.45
C ASP A 3 9.78 -16.78 15.87
N ILE A 4 9.79 -15.71 16.65
CA ILE A 4 10.31 -14.42 16.22
C ILE A 4 11.79 -14.48 15.86
N ASN A 5 12.60 -15.29 16.56
CA ASN A 5 14.03 -15.40 16.31
C ASN A 5 14.29 -16.07 14.95
N LYS A 6 13.50 -17.10 14.63
CA LYS A 6 13.58 -17.79 13.34
C LYS A 6 13.17 -16.85 12.20
N VAL A 7 12.07 -16.11 12.36
CA VAL A 7 11.61 -15.13 11.36
C VAL A 7 12.64 -14.03 11.15
N ARG A 8 13.21 -13.45 12.21
CA ARG A 8 14.22 -12.39 12.09
C ARG A 8 15.49 -12.85 11.37
N ALA A 9 15.87 -14.11 11.53
CA ALA A 9 17.03 -14.68 10.84
C ALA A 9 16.88 -14.71 9.30
N ASP A 10 15.65 -14.70 8.80
CA ASP A 10 15.37 -14.61 7.36
C ASP A 10 15.69 -13.21 6.78
N PHE A 11 15.81 -12.16 7.61
CA PHE A 11 16.01 -10.77 7.20
C PHE A 11 17.43 -10.29 7.48
N PRO A 12 18.37 -10.43 6.55
CA PRO A 12 19.81 -10.17 6.80
C PRO A 12 20.09 -8.73 7.25
N ILE A 13 19.31 -7.76 6.79
CA ILE A 13 19.50 -6.35 7.14
C ILE A 13 19.26 -6.06 8.64
N LEU A 14 18.45 -6.87 9.33
CA LEU A 14 18.13 -6.66 10.75
C LEU A 14 19.33 -6.96 11.67
N SER A 15 20.38 -7.64 11.16
CA SER A 15 21.63 -7.85 11.87
C SER A 15 22.64 -6.72 11.74
N ARG A 16 22.32 -5.67 10.97
CA ARG A 16 23.24 -4.54 10.74
C ARG A 16 23.34 -3.62 11.94
N THR A 17 24.45 -2.88 11.97
CA THR A 17 24.63 -1.73 12.86
C THR A 17 24.51 -0.42 12.06
N VAL A 18 23.87 0.58 12.65
CA VAL A 18 23.74 1.93 12.13
C VAL A 18 24.24 2.90 13.20
N ASN A 19 25.13 3.83 12.84
CA ASN A 19 25.80 4.73 13.79
C ASN A 19 26.46 4.04 15.00
N GLY A 20 26.99 2.80 14.79
CA GLY A 20 27.62 1.98 15.82
C GLY A 20 26.64 1.34 16.81
N LYS A 21 25.35 1.33 16.52
CA LYS A 21 24.26 0.71 17.31
C LYS A 21 23.55 -0.37 16.49
N PRO A 22 23.00 -1.43 17.12
CA PRO A 22 22.10 -2.35 16.43
C PRO A 22 20.96 -1.60 15.75
N LEU A 23 20.63 -1.99 14.51
CA LEU A 23 19.51 -1.39 13.79
C LEU A 23 18.17 -1.75 14.44
N VAL A 24 17.37 -0.74 14.76
CA VAL A 24 15.93 -0.84 15.06
C VAL A 24 15.16 -0.22 13.91
N TYR A 25 14.40 -1.03 13.16
CA TYR A 25 13.72 -0.57 11.95
C TYR A 25 12.21 -0.49 12.14
N PHE A 26 11.69 0.72 12.27
CA PHE A 26 10.28 1.04 12.47
C PHE A 26 9.70 1.95 11.38
N ASP A 27 10.26 1.94 10.17
CA ASP A 27 9.69 2.64 9.00
C ASP A 27 9.05 1.65 7.99
N ASN A 28 8.43 0.57 8.49
CA ASN A 28 7.80 -0.47 7.66
C ASN A 28 6.64 0.06 6.82
N GLY A 29 5.92 1.06 7.28
CA GLY A 29 4.86 1.73 6.53
C GLY A 29 5.35 2.49 5.29
N ALA A 30 6.68 2.79 5.19
CA ALA A 30 7.29 3.32 3.98
C ALA A 30 7.74 2.19 3.05
N THR A 31 8.48 1.21 3.57
CA THR A 31 8.87 -0.03 2.87
C THR A 31 9.21 -1.11 3.90
N SER A 32 8.77 -2.34 3.70
CA SER A 32 9.17 -3.47 4.54
C SER A 32 10.59 -3.93 4.19
N GLN A 33 11.26 -4.66 5.07
CA GLN A 33 12.50 -5.35 4.78
C GLN A 33 12.26 -6.61 3.92
N LYS A 34 13.32 -7.16 3.33
CA LYS A 34 13.25 -8.28 2.40
C LYS A 34 13.89 -9.52 3.02
N PRO A 35 13.18 -10.67 3.06
CA PRO A 35 13.79 -11.92 3.48
C PRO A 35 14.79 -12.42 2.44
N GLN A 36 15.76 -13.20 2.87
CA GLN A 36 16.84 -13.71 2.02
C GLN A 36 16.32 -14.44 0.78
N ILE A 37 15.23 -15.22 0.92
CA ILE A 37 14.63 -15.95 -0.21
C ILE A 37 14.15 -15.01 -1.34
N VAL A 38 13.68 -13.82 -1.00
CA VAL A 38 13.27 -12.79 -1.98
C VAL A 38 14.49 -12.16 -2.64
N ILE A 39 15.55 -11.90 -1.87
CA ILE A 39 16.84 -11.38 -2.40
C ILE A 39 17.46 -12.39 -3.36
N ASP A 40 17.50 -13.66 -2.99
CA ASP A 40 18.06 -14.73 -3.81
C ASP A 40 17.25 -14.95 -5.09
N ALA A 41 15.92 -14.84 -5.03
CA ALA A 41 15.06 -15.01 -6.19
C ALA A 41 15.34 -14.00 -7.31
N ILE A 42 15.66 -12.73 -6.96
CA ILE A 42 16.08 -11.72 -7.96
C ILE A 42 17.37 -12.13 -8.64
N SER A 43 18.37 -12.52 -7.84
CA SER A 43 19.67 -12.96 -8.37
C SER A 43 19.53 -14.18 -9.25
N LYS A 44 18.75 -15.16 -8.82
CA LYS A 44 18.47 -16.40 -9.55
C LYS A 44 17.81 -16.15 -10.90
N TYR A 45 16.82 -15.25 -10.96
CA TYR A 45 16.19 -14.87 -12.24
C TYR A 45 17.23 -14.41 -13.27
N TYR A 46 18.09 -13.44 -12.88
CA TYR A 46 19.10 -12.92 -13.80
C TYR A 46 20.19 -13.92 -14.17
N GLN A 47 20.52 -14.84 -13.28
CA GLN A 47 21.53 -15.86 -13.52
C GLN A 47 21.05 -17.00 -14.42
N GLU A 48 19.77 -17.40 -14.34
CA GLU A 48 19.31 -18.63 -14.91
C GLU A 48 18.31 -18.48 -16.06
N ILE A 49 17.36 -17.51 -16.00
CA ILE A 49 16.24 -17.44 -16.95
C ILE A 49 15.95 -16.03 -17.51
N ASN A 50 16.91 -15.11 -17.38
CA ASN A 50 16.68 -13.74 -17.87
C ASN A 50 16.43 -13.70 -19.38
N ALA A 51 15.21 -13.37 -19.77
CA ALA A 51 14.78 -13.16 -21.15
C ALA A 51 13.52 -12.29 -21.19
N ASN A 52 13.22 -11.68 -22.36
CA ASN A 52 11.93 -11.06 -22.57
C ASN A 52 10.82 -12.13 -22.62
N ILE A 53 9.61 -11.75 -22.24
CA ILE A 53 8.46 -12.66 -22.04
C ILE A 53 7.45 -12.58 -23.20
N HIS A 54 6.54 -13.54 -23.28
CA HIS A 54 5.37 -13.70 -24.15
C HIS A 54 5.68 -13.95 -25.64
N ARG A 55 6.59 -13.21 -26.28
CA ARG A 55 6.77 -13.24 -27.74
C ARG A 55 8.02 -14.01 -28.21
N GLY A 56 8.90 -14.39 -27.30
CA GLY A 56 10.10 -15.13 -27.65
C GLY A 56 9.78 -16.62 -27.91
N VAL A 57 10.34 -17.19 -28.99
CA VAL A 57 10.16 -18.60 -29.34
C VAL A 57 11.26 -19.52 -28.78
N HIS A 58 12.20 -18.97 -28.02
CA HIS A 58 13.32 -19.72 -27.43
C HIS A 58 13.07 -20.10 -25.98
N THR A 59 13.75 -21.14 -25.51
CA THR A 59 13.56 -21.75 -24.19
C THR A 59 13.60 -20.77 -23.04
N LEU A 60 14.57 -19.81 -23.01
CA LEU A 60 14.65 -18.85 -21.92
C LEU A 60 13.44 -17.93 -21.85
N SER A 61 12.89 -17.50 -23.01
CA SER A 61 11.68 -16.70 -23.05
C SER A 61 10.48 -17.47 -22.51
N GLN A 62 10.38 -18.77 -22.85
CA GLN A 62 9.31 -19.61 -22.32
C GLN A 62 9.42 -19.77 -20.80
N LEU A 63 10.62 -20.07 -20.29
CA LEU A 63 10.86 -20.21 -18.84
C LEU A 63 10.54 -18.91 -18.07
N ALA A 64 10.95 -17.75 -18.60
CA ALA A 64 10.65 -16.45 -17.99
C ALA A 64 9.15 -16.15 -18.04
N THR A 65 8.46 -16.44 -19.15
CA THR A 65 7.00 -16.28 -19.28
C THR A 65 6.26 -17.17 -18.28
N ASP A 66 6.62 -18.44 -18.20
CA ASP A 66 5.98 -19.37 -17.27
C ASP A 66 6.15 -18.91 -15.81
N ALA A 67 7.36 -18.49 -15.43
CA ALA A 67 7.63 -17.98 -14.08
C ALA A 67 6.82 -16.71 -13.77
N TYR A 68 6.67 -15.80 -14.74
CA TYR A 68 5.91 -14.56 -14.59
C TYR A 68 4.40 -14.85 -14.43
N GLU A 69 3.84 -15.73 -15.26
CA GLU A 69 2.42 -16.08 -15.17
C GLU A 69 2.10 -16.97 -13.96
N ILE A 70 3.03 -17.83 -13.51
CA ILE A 70 2.92 -18.54 -12.23
C ILE A 70 2.83 -17.53 -11.07
N SER A 71 3.64 -16.46 -11.09
CA SER A 71 3.57 -15.39 -10.08
C SER A 71 2.21 -14.71 -10.10
N ARG A 72 1.66 -14.38 -11.29
CA ARG A 72 0.30 -13.83 -11.43
C ARG A 72 -0.74 -14.74 -10.79
N GLY A 73 -0.66 -16.04 -11.01
CA GLY A 73 -1.55 -17.03 -10.39
C GLY A 73 -1.42 -17.10 -8.87
N LYS A 74 -0.21 -16.96 -8.31
CA LYS A 74 0.00 -16.86 -6.86
C LYS A 74 -0.65 -15.61 -6.27
N ILE A 75 -0.50 -14.47 -6.93
CA ILE A 75 -1.11 -13.20 -6.53
C ILE A 75 -2.63 -13.29 -6.63
N GLN A 76 -3.18 -13.84 -7.73
CA GLN A 76 -4.61 -14.11 -7.87
C GLN A 76 -5.16 -14.89 -6.67
N ASN A 77 -4.52 -16.00 -6.32
CA ASN A 77 -4.92 -16.84 -5.19
C ASN A 77 -4.78 -16.10 -3.85
N HIS A 78 -3.74 -15.26 -3.72
CA HIS A 78 -3.48 -14.50 -2.50
C HIS A 78 -4.60 -13.51 -2.19
N ILE A 79 -5.03 -12.74 -3.19
CA ILE A 79 -6.11 -11.76 -3.04
C ILE A 79 -7.51 -12.38 -3.28
N ASN A 80 -7.57 -13.67 -3.60
CA ASN A 80 -8.80 -14.38 -3.98
C ASN A 80 -9.55 -13.71 -5.14
N ALA A 81 -8.81 -13.28 -6.20
CA ALA A 81 -9.43 -12.80 -7.44
C ALA A 81 -10.04 -13.97 -8.23
N LYS A 82 -11.15 -13.70 -8.93
CA LYS A 82 -11.89 -14.73 -9.66
C LYS A 82 -11.07 -15.28 -10.82
N PHE A 83 -10.39 -14.43 -11.56
CA PHE A 83 -9.61 -14.78 -12.73
C PHE A 83 -8.19 -14.20 -12.66
N ALA A 84 -7.20 -14.89 -13.21
CA ALA A 84 -5.83 -14.39 -13.27
C ALA A 84 -5.71 -13.10 -14.10
N HIS A 85 -6.52 -12.94 -15.14
CA HIS A 85 -6.53 -11.77 -16.00
C HIS A 85 -7.14 -10.51 -15.35
N GLU A 86 -7.70 -10.61 -14.14
CA GLU A 86 -8.09 -9.47 -13.29
C GLU A 86 -6.91 -8.90 -12.51
N VAL A 87 -5.75 -9.56 -12.53
CA VAL A 87 -4.52 -9.15 -11.85
C VAL A 87 -3.57 -8.52 -12.87
N ILE A 88 -3.38 -7.20 -12.77
CA ILE A 88 -2.54 -6.41 -13.66
C ILE A 88 -1.25 -6.03 -12.92
N PHE A 89 -0.09 -6.33 -13.51
CA PHE A 89 1.17 -5.84 -12.99
C PHE A 89 1.35 -4.36 -13.30
N THR A 90 1.75 -3.60 -12.30
CA THR A 90 2.03 -2.17 -12.38
C THR A 90 3.37 -1.86 -11.72
N SER A 91 3.86 -0.63 -11.81
CA SER A 91 5.05 -0.20 -11.05
C SER A 91 4.77 0.14 -9.58
N GLY A 92 3.54 -0.07 -9.09
CA GLY A 92 3.11 0.19 -7.73
C GLY A 92 1.72 0.82 -7.65
N THR A 93 1.25 1.05 -6.42
CA THR A 93 -0.07 1.61 -6.10
C THR A 93 -0.37 2.90 -6.86
N THR A 94 0.56 3.84 -6.89
CA THR A 94 0.39 5.12 -7.60
C THR A 94 0.09 4.90 -9.09
N HIS A 95 0.80 3.97 -9.74
CA HIS A 95 0.55 3.63 -11.15
C HIS A 95 -0.86 3.03 -11.31
N GLY A 96 -1.25 2.07 -10.46
CA GLY A 96 -2.58 1.45 -10.51
C GLY A 96 -3.71 2.47 -10.37
N ILE A 97 -3.61 3.39 -9.41
CA ILE A 97 -4.59 4.47 -9.22
C ILE A 97 -4.65 5.38 -10.47
N ASN A 98 -3.50 5.80 -11.01
CA ASN A 98 -3.46 6.64 -12.21
C ASN A 98 -4.05 5.92 -13.44
N ALA A 99 -3.86 4.60 -13.58
CA ALA A 99 -4.45 3.81 -14.65
C ALA A 99 -5.98 3.85 -14.60
N ILE A 100 -6.57 3.65 -13.40
CA ILE A 100 -8.02 3.72 -13.21
C ILE A 100 -8.53 5.14 -13.40
N THR A 101 -7.86 6.13 -12.81
CA THR A 101 -8.23 7.55 -12.95
C THR A 101 -8.25 7.98 -14.42
N ASN A 102 -7.23 7.59 -15.20
CA ASN A 102 -7.20 7.89 -16.65
C ASN A 102 -8.35 7.18 -17.38
N GLY A 103 -8.67 5.93 -17.02
CA GLY A 103 -9.79 5.19 -17.58
C GLY A 103 -11.13 5.91 -17.38
N PHE A 104 -11.33 6.44 -16.16
CA PHE A 104 -12.54 7.20 -15.80
C PHE A 104 -12.66 8.54 -16.53
N ALA A 105 -11.57 9.08 -17.11
CA ALA A 105 -11.64 10.30 -17.90
C ALA A 105 -12.61 10.20 -19.09
N SER A 106 -12.84 9.01 -19.62
CA SER A 106 -13.79 8.75 -20.70
C SER A 106 -15.25 8.58 -20.24
N LEU A 107 -15.47 8.41 -18.94
CA LEU A 107 -16.76 8.10 -18.35
C LEU A 107 -17.37 9.28 -17.59
N LEU A 108 -16.54 10.15 -17.02
CA LEU A 108 -17.00 11.29 -16.23
C LEU A 108 -17.44 12.47 -17.09
N LYS A 109 -18.45 13.17 -16.61
CA LYS A 109 -19.00 14.40 -17.19
C LYS A 109 -18.94 15.53 -16.16
N SER A 110 -19.07 16.76 -16.63
CA SER A 110 -19.19 17.93 -15.75
C SER A 110 -20.37 17.76 -14.78
N GLY A 111 -20.09 17.95 -13.50
CA GLY A 111 -21.04 17.80 -12.41
C GLY A 111 -21.18 16.37 -11.86
N ASP A 112 -20.54 15.36 -12.46
CA ASP A 112 -20.37 14.05 -11.81
C ASP A 112 -19.47 14.19 -10.56
N GLU A 113 -19.56 13.25 -9.63
CA GLU A 113 -18.91 13.33 -8.34
C GLU A 113 -17.90 12.18 -8.15
N VAL A 114 -16.73 12.53 -7.60
CA VAL A 114 -15.71 11.60 -7.14
C VAL A 114 -15.58 11.77 -5.63
N LEU A 115 -15.74 10.71 -4.85
CA LEU A 115 -15.57 10.73 -3.41
C LEU A 115 -14.21 10.16 -3.02
N VAL A 116 -13.45 10.92 -2.21
CA VAL A 116 -12.19 10.46 -1.58
C VAL A 116 -12.33 10.59 -0.07
N SER A 117 -11.54 9.83 0.72
CA SER A 117 -11.55 10.03 2.16
C SER A 117 -10.53 11.08 2.61
N ALA A 118 -10.74 11.67 3.80
CA ALA A 118 -9.79 12.57 4.44
C ALA A 118 -8.50 11.85 4.89
N LEU A 119 -8.48 10.51 4.88
CA LEU A 119 -7.37 9.68 5.31
C LEU A 119 -6.42 9.26 4.18
N GLU A 120 -6.61 9.79 2.96
CA GLU A 120 -5.89 9.29 1.78
C GLU A 120 -4.42 9.72 1.74
N HIS A 121 -3.61 8.81 1.23
CA HIS A 121 -2.27 9.13 0.73
C HIS A 121 -2.38 10.03 -0.51
N HIS A 122 -1.38 10.89 -0.75
CA HIS A 122 -1.37 11.80 -1.90
C HIS A 122 -1.60 11.08 -3.25
N SER A 123 -1.14 9.83 -3.40
CA SER A 123 -1.37 9.03 -4.61
C SER A 123 -2.84 8.75 -4.90
N ASN A 124 -3.70 8.82 -3.88
CA ASN A 124 -5.14 8.62 -4.00
C ASN A 124 -5.96 9.92 -3.81
N ILE A 125 -5.30 11.07 -3.90
CA ILE A 125 -5.93 12.40 -3.94
C ILE A 125 -5.62 13.08 -5.26
N VAL A 126 -4.32 13.26 -5.56
CA VAL A 126 -3.84 14.11 -6.65
C VAL A 126 -4.35 13.64 -8.03
N PRO A 127 -4.32 12.35 -8.40
CA PRO A 127 -4.84 11.92 -9.70
C PRO A 127 -6.33 12.26 -9.89
N TRP A 128 -7.13 12.16 -8.82
CA TRP A 128 -8.55 12.49 -8.85
C TRP A 128 -8.80 14.00 -8.95
N GLN A 129 -7.98 14.83 -8.29
CA GLN A 129 -8.02 16.30 -8.48
C GLN A 129 -7.75 16.65 -9.94
N MET A 130 -6.67 16.11 -10.52
CA MET A 130 -6.32 16.32 -11.94
C MET A 130 -7.45 15.86 -12.88
N LEU A 131 -8.11 14.74 -12.57
CA LEU A 131 -9.23 14.25 -13.36
C LEU A 131 -10.45 15.19 -13.27
N CYS A 132 -10.80 15.62 -12.07
CA CYS A 132 -11.93 16.54 -11.85
C CYS A 132 -11.69 17.88 -12.55
N GLU A 133 -10.47 18.45 -12.49
CA GLU A 133 -10.09 19.65 -13.22
C GLU A 133 -10.27 19.49 -14.73
N LYS A 134 -9.89 18.33 -15.29
CA LYS A 134 -9.98 18.04 -16.72
C LYS A 134 -11.42 17.82 -17.20
N THR A 135 -12.28 17.21 -16.39
CA THR A 135 -13.61 16.75 -16.79
C THR A 135 -14.74 17.68 -16.34
N GLY A 136 -14.48 18.56 -15.37
CA GLY A 136 -15.49 19.36 -14.69
C GLY A 136 -16.28 18.55 -13.66
N ALA A 137 -15.85 17.36 -13.28
CA ALA A 137 -16.38 16.60 -12.16
C ALA A 137 -15.99 17.26 -10.83
N VAL A 138 -16.71 16.91 -9.76
CA VAL A 138 -16.56 17.51 -8.43
C VAL A 138 -15.92 16.49 -7.48
N LEU A 139 -14.78 16.86 -6.88
CA LEU A 139 -14.17 16.08 -5.82
C LEU A 139 -14.86 16.40 -4.50
N LYS A 140 -15.36 15.37 -3.81
CA LYS A 140 -15.93 15.46 -2.46
C LYS A 140 -15.09 14.65 -1.47
N VAL A 141 -14.98 15.14 -0.24
CA VAL A 141 -14.15 14.51 0.79
C VAL A 141 -15.04 13.95 1.90
N ILE A 142 -14.89 12.67 2.20
CA ILE A 142 -15.50 12.00 3.34
C ILE A 142 -14.70 12.42 4.57
N PRO A 143 -15.30 13.13 5.55
CA PRO A 143 -14.58 13.67 6.68
C PRO A 143 -14.17 12.59 7.69
N MET A 144 -13.16 12.91 8.50
CA MET A 144 -12.76 12.13 9.67
C MET A 144 -13.04 12.89 10.96
N ASP A 145 -13.07 12.17 12.07
CA ASP A 145 -13.18 12.72 13.42
C ASP A 145 -11.81 12.91 14.10
N GLU A 146 -11.81 13.36 15.36
CA GLU A 146 -10.61 13.58 16.16
C GLU A 146 -9.83 12.31 16.51
N ASN A 147 -10.45 11.13 16.42
CA ASN A 147 -9.79 9.84 16.58
C ASN A 147 -9.09 9.39 15.30
N GLY A 148 -9.34 10.07 14.17
CA GLY A 148 -8.87 9.68 12.85
C GLY A 148 -9.70 8.55 12.25
N GLU A 149 -11.00 8.44 12.61
CA GLU A 149 -11.98 7.53 12.02
C GLU A 149 -12.86 8.28 11.01
N LEU A 150 -13.24 7.61 9.91
CA LEU A 150 -14.15 8.22 8.94
C LEU A 150 -15.57 8.35 9.51
N ILE A 151 -16.21 9.50 9.30
CA ILE A 151 -17.58 9.76 9.77
C ILE A 151 -18.56 9.15 8.77
N MET A 152 -18.97 7.88 9.01
CA MET A 152 -19.83 7.13 8.07
C MET A 152 -21.17 7.78 7.79
N ALA A 153 -21.76 8.48 8.78
CA ALA A 153 -23.00 9.23 8.57
C ALA A 153 -22.85 10.36 7.55
N GLU A 154 -21.65 10.95 7.44
CA GLU A 154 -21.36 11.95 6.40
C GLU A 154 -21.08 11.29 5.05
N TYR A 155 -20.41 10.10 5.05
CA TYR A 155 -20.26 9.31 3.83
C TYR A 155 -21.63 9.01 3.19
N ASP A 156 -22.59 8.53 3.97
CA ASP A 156 -23.93 8.21 3.48
C ASP A 156 -24.65 9.44 2.87
N LYS A 157 -24.47 10.63 3.45
CA LYS A 157 -25.04 11.88 2.94
C LYS A 157 -24.35 12.39 1.66
N LEU A 158 -23.06 12.06 1.48
CA LEU A 158 -22.28 12.50 0.31
C LEU A 158 -22.61 11.69 -0.94
N LEU A 159 -23.07 10.45 -0.78
CA LEU A 159 -23.50 9.58 -1.89
C LEU A 159 -24.74 10.14 -2.59
N SER A 160 -24.73 10.11 -3.92
CA SER A 160 -25.84 10.58 -4.77
C SER A 160 -25.80 9.90 -6.13
N ASP A 161 -26.84 10.09 -6.95
CA ASP A 161 -26.88 9.61 -8.34
C ASP A 161 -25.76 10.17 -9.23
N LYS A 162 -25.11 11.25 -8.78
CA LYS A 162 -23.96 11.86 -9.45
C LYS A 162 -22.65 11.19 -9.07
N THR A 163 -22.60 10.43 -7.98
CA THR A 163 -21.41 9.73 -7.56
C THR A 163 -21.05 8.63 -8.57
N LYS A 164 -19.86 8.69 -9.16
CA LYS A 164 -19.42 7.73 -10.18
C LYS A 164 -18.35 6.81 -9.67
N ILE A 165 -17.53 7.29 -8.74
CA ILE A 165 -16.50 6.49 -8.09
C ILE A 165 -16.26 6.98 -6.68
N VAL A 166 -16.06 6.03 -5.77
CA VAL A 166 -15.54 6.22 -4.43
C VAL A 166 -14.12 5.64 -4.39
N THR A 167 -13.18 6.35 -3.77
CA THR A 167 -11.81 5.87 -3.66
C THR A 167 -11.30 6.10 -2.24
N VAL A 168 -10.92 5.01 -1.56
CA VAL A 168 -10.56 5.03 -0.14
C VAL A 168 -9.42 4.06 0.16
N ASN A 169 -8.59 4.40 1.14
CA ASN A 169 -7.60 3.47 1.63
C ASN A 169 -8.25 2.42 2.56
N HIS A 170 -7.73 1.20 2.52
CA HIS A 170 -8.14 0.15 3.45
C HIS A 170 -7.60 0.44 4.85
N ILE A 171 -6.32 0.86 4.92
CA ILE A 171 -5.63 1.22 6.16
C ILE A 171 -4.88 2.54 5.92
N SER A 172 -5.04 3.50 6.82
CA SER A 172 -4.34 4.78 6.78
C SER A 172 -2.83 4.59 7.02
N ASN A 173 -2.02 5.08 6.09
CA ASN A 173 -0.56 5.05 6.23
C ASN A 173 -0.01 6.02 7.29
N ALA A 174 -0.78 7.04 7.65
CA ALA A 174 -0.39 8.04 8.64
C ALA A 174 -0.85 7.68 10.06
N LEU A 175 -2.08 7.19 10.21
CA LEU A 175 -2.70 6.97 11.51
C LEU A 175 -2.85 5.49 11.88
N GLY A 176 -2.80 4.59 10.90
CA GLY A 176 -3.02 3.17 11.09
C GLY A 176 -4.51 2.77 11.16
N THR A 177 -5.43 3.72 11.08
CA THR A 177 -6.89 3.47 11.10
C THR A 177 -7.27 2.44 10.03
N VAL A 178 -8.01 1.41 10.42
CA VAL A 178 -8.61 0.43 9.51
C VAL A 178 -10.02 0.90 9.15
N ASN A 179 -10.24 1.21 7.86
CA ASN A 179 -11.52 1.72 7.39
C ASN A 179 -12.55 0.60 7.17
N PRO A 180 -13.86 0.86 7.39
CA PRO A 180 -14.94 -0.10 7.22
C PRO A 180 -15.29 -0.30 5.73
N ILE A 181 -14.29 -0.76 4.94
CA ILE A 181 -14.40 -0.77 3.47
C ILE A 181 -15.55 -1.63 2.95
N LYS A 182 -15.90 -2.74 3.63
CA LYS A 182 -17.04 -3.55 3.18
C LYS A 182 -18.36 -2.76 3.21
N TYR A 183 -18.59 -2.02 4.29
CA TYR A 183 -19.74 -1.12 4.36
C TYR A 183 -19.71 -0.05 3.26
N MET A 184 -18.52 0.54 3.04
CA MET A 184 -18.36 1.60 2.04
C MET A 184 -18.58 1.08 0.61
N ILE A 185 -18.13 -0.15 0.32
CA ILE A 185 -18.36 -0.81 -0.97
C ILE A 185 -19.87 -1.03 -1.20
N ASP A 186 -20.55 -1.63 -0.22
CA ASP A 186 -21.97 -1.92 -0.35
C ASP A 186 -22.78 -0.64 -0.59
N LYS A 187 -22.47 0.42 0.15
CA LYS A 187 -23.13 1.72 -0.01
C LYS A 187 -22.82 2.38 -1.36
N ALA A 188 -21.57 2.35 -1.84
CA ALA A 188 -21.24 2.86 -3.16
C ALA A 188 -22.06 2.16 -4.26
N HIS A 189 -22.16 0.84 -4.19
CA HIS A 189 -22.90 0.03 -5.14
C HIS A 189 -24.43 0.29 -5.10
N GLU A 190 -25.03 0.61 -3.94
CA GLU A 190 -26.44 1.02 -3.84
C GLU A 190 -26.74 2.25 -4.73
N PHE A 191 -25.76 3.13 -4.95
CA PHE A 191 -25.86 4.31 -5.83
C PHE A 191 -25.30 4.08 -7.24
N GLY A 192 -24.87 2.85 -7.57
CA GLY A 192 -24.28 2.51 -8.86
C GLY A 192 -22.88 3.10 -9.09
N ALA A 193 -22.21 3.55 -8.04
CA ALA A 193 -20.84 4.06 -8.07
C ALA A 193 -19.85 2.90 -8.01
N ALA A 194 -18.77 3.02 -8.80
CA ALA A 194 -17.61 2.13 -8.66
C ALA A 194 -16.82 2.44 -7.38
N ILE A 195 -16.04 1.47 -6.90
CA ILE A 195 -15.17 1.71 -5.75
C ILE A 195 -13.75 1.16 -5.98
N LEU A 196 -12.76 2.02 -5.69
CA LEU A 196 -11.33 1.67 -5.67
C LEU A 196 -10.83 1.67 -4.23
N ILE A 197 -10.16 0.59 -3.85
CA ILE A 197 -9.53 0.44 -2.54
C ILE A 197 -8.00 0.53 -2.69
N ASP A 198 -7.39 1.51 -2.02
CA ASP A 198 -5.94 1.55 -1.83
C ASP A 198 -5.56 0.59 -0.68
N GLY A 199 -5.05 -0.58 -1.05
CA GLY A 199 -4.62 -1.64 -0.15
C GLY A 199 -3.15 -1.59 0.21
N ALA A 200 -2.42 -0.52 -0.14
CA ALA A 200 -0.96 -0.46 0.02
C ALA A 200 -0.48 -0.69 1.47
N GLN A 201 -1.26 -0.26 2.45
CA GLN A 201 -0.97 -0.51 3.88
C GLN A 201 -1.71 -1.72 4.44
N ALA A 202 -2.63 -2.31 3.68
CA ALA A 202 -3.39 -3.46 4.17
C ALA A 202 -2.69 -4.79 3.86
N VAL A 203 -2.20 -4.98 2.64
CA VAL A 203 -1.60 -6.25 2.20
C VAL A 203 -0.38 -6.71 3.01
N PRO A 204 0.42 -5.85 3.66
CA PRO A 204 1.46 -6.30 4.59
C PRO A 204 0.91 -6.98 5.85
N HIS A 205 -0.29 -6.61 6.28
CA HIS A 205 -0.86 -6.94 7.58
C HIS A 205 -2.00 -7.96 7.51
N LEU A 206 -2.72 -8.02 6.38
CA LEU A 206 -3.86 -8.90 6.21
C LEU A 206 -3.91 -9.47 4.78
N LYS A 207 -4.58 -10.61 4.65
CA LYS A 207 -4.83 -11.23 3.35
C LYS A 207 -6.16 -10.74 2.79
N PRO A 208 -6.15 -9.87 1.75
CA PRO A 208 -7.40 -9.35 1.20
C PRO A 208 -8.18 -10.44 0.47
N ASN A 209 -9.51 -10.36 0.53
CA ASN A 209 -10.41 -11.22 -0.23
C ASN A 209 -11.30 -10.33 -1.10
N VAL A 210 -10.84 -10.04 -2.32
CA VAL A 210 -11.51 -9.08 -3.21
C VAL A 210 -12.89 -9.55 -3.67
N GLN A 211 -13.14 -10.88 -3.74
CA GLN A 211 -14.48 -11.41 -4.04
C GLN A 211 -15.45 -11.21 -2.88
N ALA A 212 -15.02 -11.47 -1.63
CA ALA A 212 -15.86 -11.26 -0.45
C ALA A 212 -16.13 -9.77 -0.18
N LEU A 213 -15.13 -8.92 -0.44
CA LEU A 213 -15.27 -7.48 -0.39
C LEU A 213 -16.20 -6.95 -1.48
N ASP A 214 -16.19 -7.59 -2.64
CA ASP A 214 -16.89 -7.14 -3.85
C ASP A 214 -16.42 -5.77 -4.36
N CYS A 215 -15.16 -5.37 -4.09
CA CYS A 215 -14.61 -4.12 -4.60
C CYS A 215 -14.40 -4.19 -6.13
N ASP A 216 -14.52 -3.07 -6.82
CA ASP A 216 -14.33 -3.01 -8.26
C ASP A 216 -12.86 -2.95 -8.65
N PHE A 217 -12.06 -2.26 -7.81
CA PHE A 217 -10.61 -2.16 -7.96
C PHE A 217 -9.92 -2.26 -6.60
N TYR A 218 -8.73 -2.88 -6.59
CA TYR A 218 -7.87 -2.98 -5.42
C TYR A 218 -6.41 -2.81 -5.84
N VAL A 219 -5.68 -1.90 -5.21
CA VAL A 219 -4.30 -1.59 -5.62
C VAL A 219 -3.32 -1.75 -4.46
N PHE A 220 -2.12 -2.23 -4.74
CA PHE A 220 -1.05 -2.31 -3.74
C PHE A 220 0.35 -2.37 -4.37
N SER A 221 1.38 -2.19 -3.52
CA SER A 221 2.79 -2.18 -3.93
C SER A 221 3.55 -3.34 -3.30
N GLY A 222 4.38 -4.01 -4.08
CA GLY A 222 5.17 -5.16 -3.63
C GLY A 222 6.16 -4.81 -2.53
N HIS A 223 6.79 -3.63 -2.59
CA HIS A 223 7.83 -3.23 -1.65
C HIS A 223 7.38 -3.07 -0.19
N LYS A 224 6.07 -3.05 0.08
CA LYS A 224 5.53 -2.99 1.45
C LYS A 224 5.22 -4.37 2.02
N MET A 225 5.09 -5.40 1.17
CA MET A 225 4.80 -6.77 1.55
C MET A 225 5.98 -7.72 1.30
N CYS A 226 7.17 -7.35 1.76
CA CYS A 226 8.42 -8.09 1.61
C CYS A 226 8.93 -8.26 0.16
N GLY A 227 8.20 -7.75 -0.84
CA GLY A 227 8.53 -7.86 -2.25
C GLY A 227 9.45 -6.74 -2.76
N PRO A 228 9.84 -6.78 -4.05
CA PRO A 228 10.70 -5.78 -4.67
C PRO A 228 10.06 -4.39 -4.75
N THR A 229 10.90 -3.37 -4.91
CA THR A 229 10.48 -2.04 -5.37
C THR A 229 10.18 -2.07 -6.88
N GLY A 230 9.40 -1.12 -7.38
CA GLY A 230 9.15 -0.99 -8.83
C GLY A 230 8.08 -1.94 -9.37
N VAL A 231 7.45 -2.75 -8.54
CA VAL A 231 6.36 -3.63 -8.89
C VAL A 231 5.18 -3.47 -7.93
N GLY A 232 3.98 -3.57 -8.45
CA GLY A 232 2.73 -3.56 -7.71
C GLY A 232 1.61 -4.20 -8.52
N ILE A 233 0.44 -4.21 -7.94
CA ILE A 233 -0.75 -4.85 -8.51
C ILE A 233 -1.90 -3.85 -8.57
N LEU A 234 -2.60 -3.91 -9.69
CA LEU A 234 -3.95 -3.45 -9.85
C LEU A 234 -4.85 -4.68 -10.07
N TYR A 235 -5.71 -4.97 -9.11
CA TYR A 235 -6.87 -5.82 -9.33
C TYR A 235 -8.02 -4.99 -9.88
N GLY A 236 -8.72 -5.49 -10.87
CA GLY A 236 -9.97 -4.91 -11.34
C GLY A 236 -10.95 -6.00 -11.78
N LYS A 237 -12.24 -5.84 -11.44
CA LYS A 237 -13.26 -6.74 -11.98
C LYS A 237 -13.21 -6.75 -13.51
N GLU A 238 -13.28 -7.93 -14.12
CA GLU A 238 -13.23 -8.11 -15.59
C GLU A 238 -14.17 -7.15 -16.34
N ALA A 239 -15.39 -6.99 -15.85
CA ALA A 239 -16.37 -6.09 -16.46
C ALA A 239 -15.90 -4.63 -16.53
N TRP A 240 -15.25 -4.15 -15.47
CA TRP A 240 -14.66 -2.81 -15.44
C TRP A 240 -13.42 -2.71 -16.34
N LEU A 241 -12.49 -3.67 -16.25
CA LEU A 241 -11.29 -3.66 -17.09
C LEU A 241 -11.63 -3.72 -18.59
N ASN A 242 -12.67 -4.45 -18.98
CA ASN A 242 -13.15 -4.46 -20.35
C ASN A 242 -13.74 -3.11 -20.78
N LYS A 243 -14.46 -2.42 -19.89
CA LYS A 243 -15.08 -1.13 -20.14
C LYS A 243 -14.08 0.02 -20.26
N LEU A 244 -13.03 0.01 -19.43
CA LEU A 244 -12.04 1.09 -19.41
C LEU A 244 -11.10 1.01 -20.62
N PRO A 245 -10.67 2.16 -21.21
CA PRO A 245 -9.62 2.18 -22.22
C PRO A 245 -8.27 1.79 -21.61
N PRO A 246 -7.28 1.38 -22.43
CA PRO A 246 -5.92 1.19 -21.95
C PRO A 246 -5.34 2.50 -21.43
N TYR A 247 -4.47 2.40 -20.41
CA TYR A 247 -3.81 3.57 -19.82
C TYR A 247 -2.60 4.04 -20.61
N GLN A 248 -1.76 3.09 -21.07
CA GLN A 248 -0.55 3.35 -21.84
C GLN A 248 -0.66 2.69 -23.20
N GLY A 249 -0.05 3.29 -24.20
CA GLY A 249 0.07 2.72 -25.54
C GLY A 249 1.51 2.28 -25.81
N GLY A 250 1.67 1.14 -26.49
CA GLY A 250 2.98 0.61 -26.84
C GLY A 250 2.92 -0.82 -27.36
N GLY A 251 4.04 -1.52 -27.30
CA GLY A 251 4.09 -2.96 -27.55
C GLY A 251 3.34 -3.76 -26.46
N GLU A 252 3.18 -5.05 -26.64
CA GLU A 252 2.50 -6.03 -25.80
C GLU A 252 0.98 -5.81 -25.67
N MET A 253 0.51 -4.59 -25.43
CA MET A 253 -0.89 -4.24 -25.17
C MET A 253 -1.76 -4.14 -26.44
N ILE A 254 -1.18 -4.37 -27.62
CA ILE A 254 -1.86 -4.28 -28.91
C ILE A 254 -2.15 -5.66 -29.50
N LYS A 255 -3.25 -5.78 -30.24
CA LYS A 255 -3.59 -6.94 -31.07
C LYS A 255 -3.20 -6.71 -32.52
N GLU A 256 -3.58 -5.58 -33.08
CA GLU A 256 -3.26 -5.17 -34.46
C GLU A 256 -2.99 -3.66 -34.49
N VAL A 257 -1.99 -3.25 -35.27
CA VAL A 257 -1.63 -1.83 -35.46
C VAL A 257 -1.49 -1.54 -36.94
N THR A 258 -2.25 -0.55 -37.42
CA THR A 258 -2.06 0.13 -38.71
C THR A 258 -1.85 1.61 -38.43
N PHE A 259 -1.49 2.39 -39.48
CA PHE A 259 -1.41 3.84 -39.30
C PHE A 259 -2.77 4.50 -39.07
N GLU A 260 -3.86 3.83 -39.47
CA GLU A 260 -5.22 4.35 -39.37
C GLU A 260 -5.89 3.95 -38.05
N LYS A 261 -5.55 2.77 -37.51
CA LYS A 261 -6.23 2.20 -36.33
C LYS A 261 -5.38 1.20 -35.59
N THR A 262 -5.57 1.17 -34.27
CA THR A 262 -5.05 0.13 -33.38
C THR A 262 -6.21 -0.60 -32.70
N THR A 263 -6.08 -1.92 -32.59
CA THR A 263 -6.90 -2.76 -31.71
C THR A 263 -6.03 -3.27 -30.55
N TYR A 264 -6.66 -3.50 -29.40
CA TYR A 264 -5.93 -3.79 -28.16
C TYR A 264 -5.97 -5.28 -27.85
N ALA A 265 -4.97 -5.76 -27.12
CA ALA A 265 -4.91 -7.11 -26.61
C ALA A 265 -6.03 -7.38 -25.59
N ASP A 266 -6.28 -8.67 -25.33
CA ASP A 266 -7.17 -9.09 -24.27
C ASP A 266 -6.54 -8.84 -22.89
N LEU A 267 -7.33 -8.93 -21.82
CA LEU A 267 -6.85 -8.86 -20.44
C LEU A 267 -5.89 -10.03 -20.14
N PRO A 268 -4.84 -9.83 -19.36
CA PRO A 268 -4.43 -8.60 -18.67
C PRO A 268 -3.60 -7.65 -19.54
N HIS A 269 -3.12 -8.09 -20.69
CA HIS A 269 -2.12 -7.40 -21.52
C HIS A 269 -2.57 -6.03 -22.01
N LYS A 270 -3.88 -5.80 -22.17
CA LYS A 270 -4.45 -4.48 -22.47
C LYS A 270 -3.93 -3.35 -21.54
N PHE A 271 -3.57 -3.68 -20.32
CA PHE A 271 -3.07 -2.72 -19.31
C PHE A 271 -1.58 -2.86 -19.02
N GLU A 272 -0.87 -3.76 -19.70
CA GLU A 272 0.56 -4.02 -19.50
C GLU A 272 1.34 -3.64 -20.78
N ALA A 273 1.61 -2.36 -20.96
CA ALA A 273 2.30 -1.84 -22.14
C ALA A 273 3.83 -1.92 -22.02
N GLY A 274 4.49 -2.42 -23.06
CA GLY A 274 5.94 -2.54 -23.13
C GLY A 274 6.49 -3.70 -22.29
N THR A 275 7.82 -3.87 -22.29
CA THR A 275 8.46 -4.89 -21.44
C THR A 275 8.31 -4.50 -19.97
N PRO A 276 7.65 -5.34 -19.15
CA PRO A 276 7.44 -5.04 -17.73
C PRO A 276 8.71 -5.26 -16.90
N ASP A 277 8.65 -4.95 -15.60
CA ASP A 277 9.63 -5.43 -14.62
C ASP A 277 9.43 -6.93 -14.40
N ILE A 278 10.06 -7.74 -15.27
CA ILE A 278 9.91 -9.20 -15.28
C ILE A 278 10.46 -9.79 -13.96
N ALA A 279 11.65 -9.34 -13.53
CA ALA A 279 12.26 -9.79 -12.28
C ALA A 279 11.37 -9.48 -11.08
N GLY A 280 10.90 -8.22 -10.97
CA GLY A 280 10.01 -7.80 -9.90
C GLY A 280 8.69 -8.55 -9.89
N GLY A 281 8.08 -8.78 -11.06
CA GLY A 281 6.84 -9.54 -11.20
C GLY A 281 6.98 -10.98 -10.71
N ILE A 282 8.03 -11.69 -11.14
CA ILE A 282 8.32 -13.07 -10.70
C ILE A 282 8.56 -13.12 -9.19
N VAL A 283 9.39 -12.22 -8.68
CA VAL A 283 9.84 -12.24 -7.28
C VAL A 283 8.73 -11.77 -6.32
N LEU A 284 7.77 -10.98 -6.80
CA LEU A 284 6.57 -10.68 -6.00
C LEU A 284 5.80 -11.95 -5.62
N GLY A 285 5.72 -12.94 -6.53
CA GLY A 285 5.15 -14.25 -6.20
C GLY A 285 5.92 -15.00 -5.11
N THR A 286 7.25 -14.85 -5.07
CA THR A 286 8.08 -15.41 -3.99
C THR A 286 7.79 -14.72 -2.65
N ALA A 287 7.61 -13.40 -2.65
CA ALA A 287 7.23 -12.65 -1.44
C ALA A 287 5.86 -13.06 -0.91
N VAL A 288 4.90 -13.26 -1.81
CA VAL A 288 3.55 -13.79 -1.47
C VAL A 288 3.65 -15.17 -0.82
N ASP A 289 4.45 -16.08 -1.38
CA ASP A 289 4.65 -17.43 -0.80
C ASP A 289 5.29 -17.32 0.60
N TYR A 290 6.29 -16.46 0.77
CA TYR A 290 6.94 -16.25 2.06
C TYR A 290 5.94 -15.77 3.11
N MET A 291 5.17 -14.72 2.83
CA MET A 291 4.17 -14.21 3.76
C MET A 291 3.08 -15.23 4.09
N ASN A 292 2.61 -15.99 3.09
CA ASN A 292 1.67 -17.09 3.31
C ASN A 292 2.28 -18.19 4.19
N SER A 293 3.58 -18.45 4.09
CA SER A 293 4.28 -19.45 4.93
C SER A 293 4.43 -19.01 6.39
N VAL A 294 4.60 -17.71 6.64
CA VAL A 294 4.55 -17.12 7.98
C VAL A 294 3.14 -17.20 8.57
N GLY A 295 2.13 -16.99 7.72
CA GLY A 295 0.71 -17.04 8.05
C GLY A 295 0.17 -15.70 8.56
N PHE A 296 -0.89 -15.19 7.93
CA PHE A 296 -1.43 -13.87 8.25
C PHE A 296 -2.03 -13.79 9.66
N ASP A 297 -2.57 -14.87 10.21
CA ASP A 297 -3.04 -14.89 11.59
C ASP A 297 -1.88 -14.67 12.56
N ASN A 298 -0.72 -15.27 12.30
CA ASN A 298 0.49 -15.06 13.11
C ASN A 298 1.03 -13.62 12.96
N ILE A 299 1.01 -13.08 11.74
CA ILE A 299 1.41 -11.70 11.44
C ILE A 299 0.55 -10.73 12.23
N GLN A 300 -0.78 -10.85 12.12
CA GLN A 300 -1.73 -9.99 12.80
C GLN A 300 -1.60 -10.07 14.34
N GLN A 301 -1.49 -11.27 14.88
CA GLN A 301 -1.31 -11.47 16.32
C GLN A 301 -0.04 -10.79 16.84
N GLN A 302 1.09 -11.00 16.16
CA GLN A 302 2.37 -10.39 16.53
C GLN A 302 2.31 -8.86 16.44
N GLU A 303 1.75 -8.33 15.38
CA GLU A 303 1.67 -6.89 15.15
C GLU A 303 0.69 -6.19 16.09
N LEU A 304 -0.42 -6.84 16.47
CA LEU A 304 -1.33 -6.35 17.48
C LEU A 304 -0.65 -6.26 18.87
N GLU A 305 0.09 -7.30 19.26
CA GLU A 305 0.86 -7.27 20.50
C GLU A 305 1.91 -6.16 20.53
N LEU A 306 2.58 -5.91 19.39
CA LEU A 306 3.54 -4.81 19.27
C LEU A 306 2.86 -3.44 19.35
N LEU A 307 1.71 -3.27 18.68
CA LEU A 307 0.93 -2.04 18.71
C LEU A 307 0.47 -1.68 20.13
N GLU A 308 -0.11 -2.65 20.84
CA GLU A 308 -0.57 -2.47 22.23
C GLU A 308 0.60 -2.13 23.16
N TYR A 309 1.69 -2.87 23.03
CA TYR A 309 2.90 -2.64 23.82
C TYR A 309 3.50 -1.26 23.56
N ALA A 310 3.70 -0.90 22.28
CA ALA A 310 4.26 0.40 21.91
C ALA A 310 3.38 1.57 22.36
N THR A 311 2.07 1.45 22.19
CA THR A 311 1.11 2.48 22.63
C THR A 311 1.22 2.71 24.13
N LYS A 312 1.22 1.63 24.93
CA LYS A 312 1.37 1.71 26.38
C LYS A 312 2.70 2.37 26.77
N ARG A 313 3.81 1.93 26.20
CA ARG A 313 5.16 2.41 26.54
C ARG A 313 5.39 3.88 26.14
N LEU A 314 4.87 4.29 24.98
CA LEU A 314 4.97 5.67 24.51
C LEU A 314 4.17 6.64 25.39
N LEU A 315 2.99 6.23 25.85
CA LEU A 315 2.17 7.06 26.76
C LEU A 315 2.76 7.25 28.15
N GLU A 316 3.84 6.52 28.52
CA GLU A 316 4.61 6.78 29.74
C GLU A 316 5.53 8.04 29.61
N ILE A 317 5.70 8.60 28.40
CA ILE A 317 6.52 9.78 28.15
C ILE A 317 5.68 11.03 28.39
N GLU A 318 6.12 11.89 29.30
CA GLU A 318 5.43 13.13 29.65
C GLU A 318 5.34 14.07 28.41
N GLY A 319 4.18 14.66 28.18
CA GLY A 319 3.92 15.53 27.04
C GLY A 319 3.80 14.83 25.68
N LEU A 320 3.86 13.48 25.63
CA LEU A 320 3.65 12.75 24.39
C LEU A 320 2.15 12.65 24.07
N LYS A 321 1.79 12.99 22.84
CA LYS A 321 0.45 12.84 22.29
C LYS A 321 0.49 11.89 21.08
N ILE A 322 -0.39 10.87 21.08
CA ILE A 322 -0.62 9.99 19.95
C ILE A 322 -1.74 10.57 19.08
N TYR A 323 -1.56 10.51 17.75
CA TYR A 323 -2.54 10.89 16.75
C TYR A 323 -3.08 9.63 16.06
N GLY A 324 -4.40 9.59 15.84
CA GLY A 324 -5.08 8.40 15.35
C GLY A 324 -5.27 7.36 16.45
N THR A 325 -6.35 7.51 17.19
CA THR A 325 -6.76 6.65 18.31
C THR A 325 -7.97 5.80 17.96
N ALA A 326 -8.14 5.50 16.67
CA ALA A 326 -9.20 4.64 16.14
C ALA A 326 -9.24 3.31 16.87
N LYS A 327 -10.45 2.75 17.01
CA LYS A 327 -10.66 1.47 17.69
C LYS A 327 -10.01 0.30 16.92
N GLU A 328 -10.17 0.32 15.60
CA GLU A 328 -9.56 -0.67 14.70
C GLU A 328 -8.30 -0.06 14.08
N LYS A 329 -7.14 -0.61 14.43
CA LYS A 329 -5.83 -0.07 14.03
C LYS A 329 -4.86 -1.14 13.60
N ALA A 330 -4.09 -0.85 12.54
CA ALA A 330 -2.89 -1.59 12.19
C ALA A 330 -1.68 -1.11 13.00
N SER A 331 -0.56 -1.80 12.90
CA SER A 331 0.66 -1.60 13.69
C SER A 331 1.44 -0.31 13.34
N VAL A 332 0.76 0.82 13.41
CA VAL A 332 1.29 2.17 13.17
C VAL A 332 0.96 3.06 14.35
N VAL A 333 1.97 3.74 14.90
CA VAL A 333 1.80 4.77 15.93
C VAL A 333 2.42 6.06 15.45
N SER A 334 1.60 7.11 15.30
CA SER A 334 2.02 8.47 15.00
C SER A 334 1.90 9.33 16.24
N PHE A 335 2.96 10.04 16.62
CA PHE A 335 3.01 10.80 17.86
C PHE A 335 3.86 12.04 17.74
N ASN A 336 3.66 13.00 18.65
CA ASN A 336 4.53 14.15 18.89
C ASN A 336 4.77 14.31 20.39
N ILE A 337 5.77 15.13 20.74
CA ILE A 337 6.02 15.61 22.09
C ILE A 337 5.75 17.10 22.11
N GLU A 338 5.02 17.58 23.10
CA GLU A 338 4.66 18.99 23.24
C GLU A 338 5.90 19.89 23.26
N GLY A 339 5.85 20.97 22.48
CA GLY A 339 6.95 21.95 22.36
C GLY A 339 8.16 21.50 21.55
N ILE A 340 8.20 20.26 21.02
CA ILE A 340 9.36 19.76 20.28
C ILE A 340 8.94 19.41 18.84
N HIS A 341 9.73 19.88 17.87
CA HIS A 341 9.48 19.57 16.48
C HIS A 341 9.78 18.08 16.16
N PRO A 342 8.89 17.34 15.48
CA PRO A 342 9.07 15.89 15.24
C PRO A 342 10.36 15.53 14.49
N TYR A 343 10.85 16.41 13.63
CA TYR A 343 12.10 16.22 12.89
C TYR A 343 13.32 16.14 13.81
N ASP A 344 13.35 16.95 14.88
CA ASP A 344 14.49 16.99 15.81
C ASP A 344 14.59 15.69 16.61
N ILE A 345 13.46 15.18 17.12
CA ILE A 345 13.40 13.86 17.76
C ILE A 345 13.87 12.77 16.76
N GLY A 346 13.33 12.77 15.54
CA GLY A 346 13.70 11.78 14.51
C GLY A 346 15.19 11.78 14.21
N THR A 347 15.81 12.97 14.15
CA THR A 347 17.25 13.12 13.91
C THR A 347 18.09 12.54 15.04
N ILE A 348 17.65 12.72 16.30
CA ILE A 348 18.39 12.21 17.46
C ILE A 348 18.26 10.69 17.56
N VAL A 349 17.05 10.14 17.36
CA VAL A 349 16.84 8.69 17.46
C VAL A 349 17.57 7.94 16.34
N ASP A 350 17.73 8.54 15.13
CA ASP A 350 18.56 7.99 14.06
C ASP A 350 20.02 7.82 14.51
N LYS A 351 20.59 8.81 15.23
CA LYS A 351 21.95 8.69 15.80
C LYS A 351 22.08 7.55 16.81
N LEU A 352 20.95 7.07 17.34
CA LEU A 352 20.89 5.96 18.27
C LEU A 352 20.55 4.62 17.57
N GLY A 353 20.54 4.58 16.22
CA GLY A 353 20.32 3.38 15.43
C GLY A 353 18.86 3.05 15.13
N ILE A 354 17.95 3.98 15.38
CA ILE A 354 16.49 3.75 15.26
C ILE A 354 15.94 4.48 14.04
N ALA A 355 15.40 3.75 13.09
CA ALA A 355 14.76 4.26 11.90
C ALA A 355 13.26 4.45 12.12
N VAL A 356 12.82 5.68 12.27
CA VAL A 356 11.41 6.12 12.24
C VAL A 356 11.23 7.12 11.12
N ARG A 357 9.98 7.42 10.76
CA ARG A 357 9.68 8.44 9.77
C ARG A 357 9.13 9.70 10.43
N THR A 358 9.53 10.88 9.93
CA THR A 358 9.00 12.16 10.38
C THR A 358 8.37 12.96 9.23
N GLY A 359 7.40 13.81 9.55
CA GLY A 359 6.76 14.73 8.61
C GLY A 359 5.31 14.37 8.26
N HIS A 360 4.89 14.69 7.04
CA HIS A 360 3.48 14.58 6.62
C HIS A 360 3.06 13.16 6.18
N HIS A 361 3.98 12.21 6.03
CA HIS A 361 3.75 10.83 5.56
C HIS A 361 2.99 10.73 4.23
N CYS A 362 3.16 11.72 3.34
CA CYS A 362 2.36 11.87 2.11
C CYS A 362 0.84 11.91 2.36
N ALA A 363 0.42 12.45 3.50
CA ALA A 363 -0.96 12.64 3.93
C ALA A 363 -1.13 14.01 4.59
N GLN A 364 -0.69 15.06 3.90
CA GLN A 364 -0.70 16.43 4.43
C GLN A 364 -2.07 16.91 4.91
N PRO A 365 -3.22 16.55 4.27
CA PRO A 365 -4.53 16.94 4.79
C PRO A 365 -4.81 16.46 6.22
N ILE A 366 -4.28 15.29 6.62
CA ILE A 366 -4.39 14.80 8.00
C ILE A 366 -3.63 15.72 8.97
N MET A 367 -2.43 16.15 8.59
CA MET A 367 -1.63 17.07 9.44
C MET A 367 -2.32 18.42 9.58
N ASN A 368 -2.92 18.93 8.51
CA ASN A 368 -3.70 20.16 8.52
C ASN A 368 -4.95 20.05 9.41
N PHE A 369 -5.63 18.89 9.41
CA PHE A 369 -6.80 18.65 10.28
C PHE A 369 -6.43 18.72 11.76
N PHE A 370 -5.27 18.18 12.15
CA PHE A 370 -4.79 18.23 13.53
C PHE A 370 -4.03 19.52 13.88
N ASP A 371 -3.85 20.43 12.94
CA ASP A 371 -3.07 21.67 13.06
C ASP A 371 -1.64 21.43 13.58
N ILE A 372 -0.94 20.48 12.93
CA ILE A 372 0.43 20.07 13.30
C ILE A 372 1.37 20.08 12.09
N PRO A 373 2.68 20.34 12.29
CA PRO A 373 3.66 20.37 11.20
C PRO A 373 3.98 18.98 10.63
N GLY A 374 3.57 17.91 11.30
CA GLY A 374 3.86 16.52 11.01
C GLY A 374 3.88 15.68 12.27
N THR A 375 4.18 14.39 12.13
CA THR A 375 4.36 13.47 13.26
C THR A 375 5.64 12.67 13.13
N ILE A 376 6.09 12.08 14.24
CA ILE A 376 6.98 10.91 14.24
C ILE A 376 6.08 9.70 14.06
N ARG A 377 6.38 8.85 13.07
CA ARG A 377 5.63 7.62 12.84
C ARG A 377 6.54 6.43 13.04
N ALA A 378 6.20 5.57 13.99
CA ALA A 378 6.72 4.23 14.14
C ALA A 378 5.74 3.24 13.54
N SER A 379 6.17 2.41 12.61
CA SER A 379 5.37 1.36 11.99
C SER A 379 6.07 0.02 12.14
N PHE A 380 5.39 -0.91 12.78
CA PHE A 380 5.92 -2.21 13.13
C PHE A 380 5.55 -3.26 12.08
N SER A 381 6.35 -4.32 12.02
CA SER A 381 6.08 -5.49 11.20
C SER A 381 6.32 -6.75 12.06
N PHE A 382 5.82 -7.87 11.59
CA PHE A 382 5.85 -9.16 12.28
C PHE A 382 7.24 -9.64 12.71
N TYR A 383 8.33 -9.08 12.16
CA TYR A 383 9.71 -9.38 12.56
C TYR A 383 10.27 -8.42 13.63
N ASN A 384 9.51 -7.42 14.06
CA ASN A 384 9.93 -6.54 15.15
C ASN A 384 9.69 -7.17 16.53
N THR A 385 10.33 -6.62 17.58
CA THR A 385 10.26 -7.13 18.95
C THR A 385 9.89 -6.06 19.96
N LYS A 386 9.44 -6.49 21.15
CA LYS A 386 9.11 -5.59 22.27
C LYS A 386 10.38 -4.91 22.84
N GLU A 387 11.52 -5.59 22.78
CA GLU A 387 12.82 -5.05 23.19
C GLU A 387 13.25 -3.89 22.28
N GLU A 388 12.99 -3.98 20.96
CA GLU A 388 13.22 -2.88 20.04
C GLU A 388 12.34 -1.65 20.35
N ILE A 389 11.10 -1.88 20.81
CA ILE A 389 10.20 -0.81 21.26
C ILE A 389 10.76 -0.14 22.54
N ASP A 390 11.25 -0.91 23.50
CA ASP A 390 11.89 -0.37 24.70
C ASP A 390 13.10 0.51 24.34
N VAL A 391 13.94 0.05 23.42
CA VAL A 391 15.09 0.84 22.92
C VAL A 391 14.60 2.16 22.29
N MET A 392 13.53 2.14 21.50
CA MET A 392 12.94 3.35 20.92
C MET A 392 12.41 4.31 22.00
N VAL A 393 11.66 3.81 22.97
CA VAL A 393 11.08 4.64 24.06
C VAL A 393 12.18 5.33 24.85
N GLU A 394 13.24 4.64 25.25
CA GLU A 394 14.37 5.23 25.96
C GLU A 394 15.12 6.26 25.10
N ALA A 395 15.25 6.00 23.79
CA ALA A 395 15.84 6.95 22.87
C ALA A 395 14.99 8.23 22.70
N VAL A 396 13.67 8.10 22.66
CA VAL A 396 12.73 9.23 22.59
C VAL A 396 12.79 10.07 23.88
N LYS A 397 12.81 9.44 25.07
CA LYS A 397 13.01 10.13 26.37
C LYS A 397 14.34 10.90 26.40
N LYS A 398 15.41 10.26 25.92
CA LYS A 398 16.72 10.92 25.84
C LYS A 398 16.70 12.11 24.87
N ALA A 399 16.08 11.97 23.71
CA ALA A 399 15.93 13.05 22.75
C ALA A 399 15.13 14.23 23.34
N GLN A 400 14.05 13.94 24.05
CA GLN A 400 13.26 14.94 24.78
C GLN A 400 14.13 15.71 25.79
N MET A 401 14.91 15.02 26.63
CA MET A 401 15.81 15.68 27.60
C MET A 401 16.91 16.55 26.96
N MET A 402 17.31 16.22 25.73
CA MET A 402 18.32 17.01 25.00
C MET A 402 17.76 18.24 24.32
N LEU A 403 16.43 18.30 24.08
CA LEU A 403 15.74 19.36 23.35
C LEU A 403 14.89 20.27 24.29
N ALA A 404 14.64 19.84 25.54
CA ALA A 404 14.03 20.63 26.59
C ALA A 404 15.07 21.62 27.16
#